data_4060396c452ae8fae7124afbc8177774
#
_entry.id   4060396c452ae8fae7124afbc8177774
#
_cell.length_a   1.000
_cell.length_b   1.000
_cell.length_c   1.000
_cell.angle_alpha   90.00
_cell.angle_beta   90.00
_cell.angle_gamma   90.00
#
_symmetry.space_group_name_H-M   'P 1'
#
loop_
_entity.id
_entity.type
_entity.pdbx_description
1 polymer ?
#
loop_
_entity_poly.entity_id
_entity_poly.type
_entity_poly.pdbx_seq_one_letter_code
_entity_poly.pdbx_strand_id
1 'polypeptide(L)'
;RLICETILEATHRTPGPVHINVPIKTIFKRPPEAYRLDRVHYDRIIRYPLLPDRTPWKPAVKKMAASKILVVYGQYHVLSEVALENLAKRFNCVVCTDNLSNAACSKSINCYNMVKLEKLTPEYVQALHPDIVITVHGANVSAIQDFVVRSGKVEHWDVAPNGVPADPYKKLRCIFECTPTKFFKRVNAMVGDIQADDSYYQAWKKKEIVEDAVPESYCQKYAVYHTLKRIPQGSLLHLANSNTIRMACSYSLPPKVETFCNRGTNGIDGSASAFMGQVAVTDPKQLCFLMIGDLS
;
A
#
# COMPACT_ATOMS: atom_id res chain seq x y z
N ARG A 1 -13.93 -11.90 -13.11
CA ARG A 1 -13.15 -11.47 -11.96
C ARG A 1 -13.91 -11.71 -10.67
N LEU A 2 -15.06 -11.06 -10.42
CA LEU A 2 -15.90 -11.27 -9.23
C LEU A 2 -16.17 -12.75 -8.95
N ILE A 3 -16.48 -13.53 -10.00
CA ILE A 3 -16.67 -14.99 -9.91
C ILE A 3 -15.40 -15.67 -9.40
N CYS A 4 -14.22 -15.31 -9.89
CA CYS A 4 -12.95 -15.91 -9.40
C CYS A 4 -12.69 -15.59 -7.93
N GLU A 5 -12.92 -14.34 -7.50
CA GLU A 5 -12.83 -13.92 -6.09
C GLU A 5 -13.80 -14.73 -5.22
N THR A 6 -15.05 -14.86 -5.67
CA THR A 6 -16.09 -15.62 -4.98
C THR A 6 -15.73 -17.11 -4.83
N ILE A 7 -15.20 -17.75 -5.89
CA ILE A 7 -14.73 -19.14 -5.84
C ILE A 7 -13.54 -19.29 -4.86
N LEU A 8 -12.61 -18.33 -4.85
CA LEU A 8 -11.50 -18.32 -3.91
C LEU A 8 -12.00 -18.25 -2.46
N GLU A 9 -13.00 -17.43 -2.18
CA GLU A 9 -13.59 -17.35 -0.83
C GLU A 9 -14.37 -18.63 -0.47
N ALA A 10 -15.09 -19.22 -1.41
CA ALA A 10 -15.81 -20.49 -1.19
C ALA A 10 -14.88 -21.64 -0.73
N THR A 11 -13.61 -21.58 -1.09
CA THR A 11 -12.61 -22.61 -0.81
C THR A 11 -11.51 -22.18 0.17
N HIS A 12 -11.61 -20.97 0.75
CA HIS A 12 -10.61 -20.42 1.63
C HIS A 12 -10.75 -20.98 3.05
N ARG A 13 -9.67 -21.61 3.58
CA ARG A 13 -9.55 -22.19 4.93
C ARG A 13 -10.68 -23.16 5.28
N THR A 14 -11.88 -22.66 5.52
CA THR A 14 -13.08 -23.46 5.78
C THR A 14 -14.02 -23.32 4.60
N PRO A 15 -14.11 -24.33 3.71
CA PRO A 15 -15.01 -24.28 2.56
C PRO A 15 -16.45 -24.03 2.96
N GLY A 16 -17.11 -23.13 2.25
CA GLY A 16 -18.49 -22.75 2.56
C GLY A 16 -19.21 -22.16 1.36
N PRO A 17 -20.54 -21.96 1.46
CA PRO A 17 -21.31 -21.36 0.39
C PRO A 17 -20.98 -19.90 0.21
N VAL A 18 -21.05 -19.41 -1.03
CA VAL A 18 -20.92 -18.02 -1.39
C VAL A 18 -22.13 -17.58 -2.22
N HIS A 19 -22.44 -16.29 -2.19
CA HIS A 19 -23.57 -15.73 -2.90
C HIS A 19 -23.11 -14.58 -3.80
N ILE A 20 -23.49 -14.63 -5.08
CA ILE A 20 -23.29 -13.54 -6.03
C ILE A 20 -24.66 -12.93 -6.33
N ASN A 21 -24.87 -11.68 -5.95
CA ASN A 21 -26.04 -10.92 -6.32
C ASN A 21 -25.82 -10.22 -7.66
N VAL A 22 -26.70 -10.50 -8.64
CA VAL A 22 -26.67 -9.89 -9.96
C VAL A 22 -27.89 -9.01 -10.13
N PRO A 23 -27.81 -7.70 -9.86
CA PRO A 23 -28.95 -6.80 -10.05
C PRO A 23 -29.22 -6.60 -11.52
N ILE A 24 -30.44 -6.90 -11.97
CA ILE A 24 -30.90 -6.71 -13.35
C ILE A 24 -31.92 -5.57 -13.36
N LYS A 25 -31.59 -4.46 -14.03
CA LYS A 25 -32.50 -3.30 -14.14
C LYS A 25 -33.62 -3.48 -15.15
N THR A 26 -33.41 -4.34 -16.15
CA THR A 26 -34.34 -4.53 -17.26
C THR A 26 -34.49 -6.00 -17.58
N ILE A 27 -35.71 -6.48 -17.64
CA ILE A 27 -36.00 -7.82 -18.13
C ILE A 27 -36.01 -7.75 -19.66
N PHE A 28 -35.00 -8.34 -20.28
CA PHE A 28 -34.97 -8.46 -21.74
C PHE A 28 -36.03 -9.47 -22.22
N LYS A 29 -36.92 -9.03 -23.11
CA LYS A 29 -37.95 -9.92 -23.66
C LYS A 29 -37.40 -11.02 -24.56
N ARG A 30 -36.19 -10.84 -25.09
CA ARG A 30 -35.39 -11.85 -25.80
C ARG A 30 -33.91 -11.59 -25.57
N PRO A 31 -33.09 -12.62 -25.29
CA PRO A 31 -31.64 -12.45 -25.34
C PRO A 31 -31.25 -12.09 -26.78
N PRO A 32 -30.39 -11.12 -27.01
CA PRO A 32 -29.86 -10.87 -28.35
C PRO A 32 -29.19 -12.14 -28.86
N GLU A 33 -29.50 -12.60 -30.07
CA GLU A 33 -28.90 -13.78 -30.70
C GLU A 33 -27.38 -13.71 -30.86
N ALA A 34 -26.82 -12.55 -30.59
CA ALA A 34 -25.39 -12.23 -30.76
C ALA A 34 -24.52 -12.37 -29.51
N TYR A 35 -25.00 -12.80 -28.34
CA TYR A 35 -24.12 -13.10 -27.23
C TYR A 35 -23.45 -14.47 -27.41
N ARG A 36 -22.58 -14.57 -28.41
CA ARG A 36 -21.48 -15.51 -28.33
C ARG A 36 -20.59 -15.01 -27.21
N LEU A 37 -20.58 -15.72 -26.09
CA LEU A 37 -19.51 -15.60 -25.11
C LEU A 37 -18.22 -16.03 -25.81
N ASP A 38 -17.57 -15.09 -26.48
CA ASP A 38 -16.19 -15.31 -26.89
C ASP A 38 -15.44 -15.82 -25.68
N ARG A 39 -14.48 -16.73 -25.87
CA ARG A 39 -13.70 -17.30 -24.75
C ARG A 39 -13.10 -16.14 -23.97
N VAL A 40 -13.78 -15.74 -22.89
CA VAL A 40 -13.29 -14.68 -22.01
C VAL A 40 -12.03 -15.23 -21.37
N HIS A 41 -10.91 -14.68 -21.76
CA HIS A 41 -9.65 -14.99 -21.10
C HIS A 41 -9.67 -14.31 -19.74
N TYR A 42 -9.76 -15.10 -18.66
CA TYR A 42 -9.66 -14.58 -17.31
C TYR A 42 -8.38 -15.09 -16.65
N ASP A 43 -7.76 -14.18 -15.99
CA ASP A 43 -6.55 -14.44 -15.26
C ASP A 43 -6.87 -15.04 -13.88
N ARG A 44 -6.27 -16.17 -13.60
CA ARG A 44 -6.44 -16.86 -12.31
C ARG A 44 -5.68 -16.10 -11.21
N ILE A 45 -6.35 -15.85 -10.09
CA ILE A 45 -5.69 -15.39 -8.86
C ILE A 45 -5.08 -16.61 -8.17
N ILE A 46 -3.80 -16.53 -7.81
CA ILE A 46 -3.05 -17.60 -7.13
C ILE A 46 -2.88 -17.22 -5.67
N ARG A 47 -3.24 -18.12 -4.78
CA ARG A 47 -3.02 -17.96 -3.34
C ARG A 47 -1.80 -18.77 -2.92
N TYR A 48 -0.89 -18.10 -2.21
CA TYR A 48 0.36 -18.67 -1.69
C TYR A 48 0.31 -18.73 -0.16
N PRO A 49 -0.08 -19.88 0.41
CA PRO A 49 -0.04 -20.04 1.86
C PRO A 49 1.42 -20.11 2.35
N LEU A 50 1.62 -19.74 3.62
CA LEU A 50 2.94 -19.83 4.26
C LEU A 50 3.21 -21.27 4.75
N LEU A 51 3.51 -22.15 3.82
CA LEU A 51 3.92 -23.54 4.14
C LEU A 51 5.44 -23.64 4.34
N PRO A 52 5.95 -24.67 5.05
CA PRO A 52 7.38 -24.96 5.14
C PRO A 52 8.03 -25.15 3.78
N ASP A 53 7.36 -25.86 2.87
CA ASP A 53 7.80 -26.02 1.48
C ASP A 53 7.80 -24.68 0.75
N ARG A 54 8.95 -24.36 0.16
CA ARG A 54 9.17 -23.13 -0.61
C ARG A 54 8.90 -23.32 -2.11
N THR A 55 8.74 -24.55 -2.57
CA THR A 55 8.61 -24.87 -4.00
C THR A 55 7.47 -24.11 -4.68
N PRO A 56 6.27 -23.95 -4.08
CA PRO A 56 5.18 -23.19 -4.69
C PRO A 56 5.52 -21.71 -4.96
N TRP A 57 6.46 -21.13 -4.21
CA TRP A 57 6.84 -19.72 -4.35
C TRP A 57 7.91 -19.48 -5.42
N LYS A 58 8.62 -20.52 -5.89
CA LYS A 58 9.71 -20.39 -6.87
C LYS A 58 9.34 -19.61 -8.13
N PRO A 59 8.19 -19.85 -8.80
CA PRO A 59 7.81 -19.07 -9.98
C PRO A 59 7.61 -17.59 -9.69
N ALA A 60 6.99 -17.27 -8.54
CA ALA A 60 6.78 -15.89 -8.12
C ALA A 60 8.10 -15.18 -7.85
N VAL A 61 9.01 -15.79 -7.09
CA VAL A 61 10.32 -15.20 -6.77
C VAL A 61 11.18 -15.03 -8.04
N LYS A 62 11.16 -16.00 -8.97
CA LYS A 62 11.83 -15.86 -10.26
C LYS A 62 11.29 -14.68 -11.05
N LYS A 63 9.97 -14.47 -11.04
CA LYS A 63 9.35 -13.33 -11.70
C LYS A 63 9.74 -12.01 -11.04
N MET A 64 9.71 -11.94 -9.70
CA MET A 64 10.19 -10.75 -8.96
C MET A 64 11.60 -10.35 -9.36
N ALA A 65 12.52 -11.31 -9.46
CA ALA A 65 13.92 -11.05 -9.79
C ALA A 65 14.12 -10.46 -11.20
N ALA A 66 13.15 -10.64 -12.10
CA ALA A 66 13.19 -10.13 -13.49
C ALA A 66 12.30 -8.90 -13.70
N SER A 67 11.72 -8.30 -12.64
CA SER A 67 10.70 -7.27 -12.76
C SER A 67 11.06 -5.99 -12.04
N LYS A 68 10.51 -4.86 -12.53
CA LYS A 68 10.45 -3.59 -11.79
C LYS A 68 9.29 -3.68 -10.78
N ILE A 69 9.63 -3.59 -9.49
CA ILE A 69 8.69 -3.81 -8.41
C ILE A 69 8.38 -2.51 -7.69
N LEU A 70 7.09 -2.17 -7.60
CA LEU A 70 6.60 -1.11 -6.73
C LEU A 70 6.00 -1.73 -5.48
N VAL A 71 6.65 -1.56 -4.34
CA VAL A 71 6.11 -1.96 -3.04
C VAL A 71 5.30 -0.80 -2.48
N VAL A 72 4.00 -0.95 -2.30
CA VAL A 72 3.13 0.04 -1.66
C VAL A 72 2.96 -0.34 -0.20
N TYR A 73 3.60 0.41 0.67
CA TYR A 73 3.64 0.16 2.10
C TYR A 73 2.64 1.07 2.82
N GLY A 74 1.53 0.51 3.29
CA GLY A 74 0.50 1.24 4.02
C GLY A 74 0.77 1.33 5.53
N GLN A 75 -0.24 1.71 6.29
CA GLN A 75 -0.17 1.81 7.75
C GLN A 75 0.05 0.43 8.39
N TYR A 76 1.24 0.20 8.91
CA TYR A 76 1.61 -1.04 9.58
C TYR A 76 2.74 -0.81 10.61
N HIS A 77 2.66 -1.47 11.79
CA HIS A 77 3.54 -1.17 12.91
C HIS A 77 4.52 -2.31 13.27
N VAL A 78 4.40 -3.47 12.64
CA VAL A 78 5.23 -4.64 12.99
C VAL A 78 6.06 -5.06 11.79
N LEU A 79 7.17 -4.39 11.57
CA LEU A 79 8.09 -4.71 10.49
C LEU A 79 9.51 -4.96 11.01
N SER A 80 10.16 -5.94 10.38
CA SER A 80 11.62 -6.04 10.42
C SER A 80 12.20 -5.13 9.33
N GLU A 81 12.71 -3.95 9.69
CA GLU A 81 13.39 -3.03 8.77
C GLU A 81 14.54 -3.74 8.01
N VAL A 82 15.26 -4.63 8.69
CA VAL A 82 16.31 -5.46 8.06
C VAL A 82 15.77 -6.31 6.93
N ALA A 83 14.57 -6.88 7.06
CA ALA A 83 13.98 -7.69 5.99
C ALA A 83 13.56 -6.84 4.78
N LEU A 84 13.06 -5.62 5.02
CA LEU A 84 12.71 -4.66 3.97
C LEU A 84 13.98 -4.12 3.27
N GLU A 85 15.00 -3.77 4.03
CA GLU A 85 16.29 -3.32 3.48
C GLU A 85 16.96 -4.41 2.61
N ASN A 86 16.91 -5.66 3.05
CA ASN A 86 17.41 -6.77 2.27
C ASN A 86 16.62 -6.98 0.97
N LEU A 87 15.31 -6.78 0.97
CA LEU A 87 14.51 -6.78 -0.27
C LEU A 87 14.96 -5.65 -1.20
N ALA A 88 15.12 -4.44 -0.66
CA ALA A 88 15.56 -3.27 -1.43
C ALA A 88 16.92 -3.52 -2.11
N LYS A 89 17.85 -4.20 -1.45
CA LYS A 89 19.16 -4.54 -2.02
C LYS A 89 19.11 -5.64 -3.08
N ARG A 90 18.17 -6.57 -2.99
CA ARG A 90 18.14 -7.77 -3.85
C ARG A 90 17.21 -7.66 -5.04
N PHE A 91 16.31 -6.68 -5.07
CA PHE A 91 15.34 -6.52 -6.16
C PHE A 91 15.38 -5.13 -6.77
N ASN A 92 15.08 -5.05 -8.06
CA ASN A 92 14.88 -3.78 -8.75
C ASN A 92 13.53 -3.19 -8.32
N CYS A 93 13.53 -2.51 -7.19
CA CYS A 93 12.29 -2.06 -6.55
C CYS A 93 12.35 -0.62 -6.05
N VAL A 94 11.16 -0.07 -5.87
CA VAL A 94 10.89 1.16 -5.11
C VAL A 94 9.91 0.83 -4.00
N VAL A 95 10.13 1.37 -2.81
CA VAL A 95 9.22 1.24 -1.68
C VAL A 95 8.50 2.56 -1.49
N CYS A 96 7.26 2.61 -1.90
CA CYS A 96 6.37 3.75 -1.66
C CYS A 96 5.88 3.74 -0.21
N THR A 97 6.26 4.75 0.53
CA THR A 97 5.83 4.98 1.91
C THR A 97 5.12 6.33 2.04
N ASP A 98 4.37 6.51 3.09
CA ASP A 98 3.89 7.79 3.58
C ASP A 98 4.11 7.87 5.11
N ASN A 99 3.65 8.95 5.75
CA ASN A 99 3.86 9.11 7.18
C ASN A 99 3.25 7.99 8.05
N LEU A 100 2.24 7.28 7.55
CA LEU A 100 1.60 6.17 8.27
C LEU A 100 2.33 4.84 8.14
N SER A 101 3.28 4.73 7.23
CA SER A 101 3.98 3.47 6.98
C SER A 101 4.84 3.03 8.16
N ASN A 102 5.34 3.96 8.97
CA ASN A 102 6.26 3.72 10.10
C ASN A 102 7.42 2.78 9.73
N ALA A 103 7.85 2.83 8.48
CA ALA A 103 8.90 1.97 7.92
C ALA A 103 9.70 2.74 6.87
N ALA A 104 10.98 2.47 6.81
CA ALA A 104 11.88 3.02 5.81
C ALA A 104 12.95 2.01 5.41
N CYS A 105 13.48 2.16 4.19
CA CYS A 105 14.67 1.47 3.71
C CYS A 105 15.41 2.39 2.73
N SER A 106 16.57 1.94 2.23
CA SER A 106 17.40 2.71 1.30
C SER A 106 16.71 3.09 -0.01
N LYS A 107 15.61 2.40 -0.39
CA LYS A 107 14.83 2.68 -1.60
C LYS A 107 13.41 3.19 -1.30
N SER A 108 13.20 3.77 -0.11
CA SER A 108 11.94 4.42 0.24
C SER A 108 11.79 5.76 -0.47
N ILE A 109 10.59 6.02 -0.97
CA ILE A 109 10.15 7.26 -1.62
C ILE A 109 8.83 7.72 -0.99
N ASN A 110 8.70 9.01 -0.69
CA ASN A 110 7.42 9.57 -0.23
C ASN A 110 6.38 9.51 -1.36
N CYS A 111 5.49 8.55 -1.27
CA CYS A 111 4.45 8.33 -2.26
C CYS A 111 3.49 9.50 -2.42
N TYR A 112 3.15 10.17 -1.31
CA TYR A 112 2.18 11.25 -1.31
C TYR A 112 2.59 12.39 -2.23
N ASN A 113 3.86 12.78 -2.21
CA ASN A 113 4.39 13.87 -3.03
C ASN A 113 4.66 13.46 -4.48
N MET A 114 4.92 12.18 -4.72
CA MET A 114 5.23 11.66 -6.05
C MET A 114 3.99 11.41 -6.91
N VAL A 115 2.92 10.89 -6.34
CA VAL A 115 1.75 10.42 -7.09
C VAL A 115 0.50 11.27 -6.83
N LYS A 116 0.63 12.58 -6.94
CA LYS A 116 -0.50 13.51 -6.93
C LYS A 116 -1.26 13.43 -8.26
N LEU A 117 -2.59 13.53 -8.21
CA LEU A 117 -3.47 13.37 -9.40
C LEU A 117 -3.08 14.28 -10.55
N GLU A 118 -2.73 15.53 -10.25
CA GLU A 118 -2.33 16.54 -11.23
C GLU A 118 -1.01 16.22 -11.96
N LYS A 119 -0.20 15.31 -11.42
CA LYS A 119 1.07 14.87 -12.02
C LYS A 119 0.93 13.62 -12.90
N LEU A 120 -0.18 12.90 -12.84
CA LEU A 120 -0.35 11.61 -13.50
C LEU A 120 -0.64 11.77 -15.00
N THR A 121 0.26 12.44 -15.73
CA THR A 121 0.23 12.43 -17.20
C THR A 121 0.65 11.06 -17.74
N PRO A 122 0.26 10.69 -18.98
CA PRO A 122 0.68 9.43 -19.59
C PRO A 122 2.19 9.23 -19.58
N GLU A 123 2.96 10.28 -19.88
CA GLU A 123 4.43 10.26 -19.94
C GLU A 123 5.02 10.04 -18.54
N TYR A 124 4.45 10.67 -17.52
CA TYR A 124 4.88 10.50 -16.12
C TYR A 124 4.64 9.06 -15.65
N VAL A 125 3.44 8.55 -15.91
CA VAL A 125 3.07 7.18 -15.55
C VAL A 125 3.94 6.17 -16.29
N GLN A 126 4.18 6.35 -17.57
CA GLN A 126 5.02 5.46 -18.38
C GLN A 126 6.49 5.46 -17.89
N ALA A 127 7.04 6.62 -17.52
CA ALA A 127 8.40 6.73 -17.02
C ALA A 127 8.64 5.99 -15.70
N LEU A 128 7.59 5.85 -14.87
CA LEU A 128 7.65 5.22 -13.55
C LEU A 128 6.90 3.88 -13.48
N HIS A 129 6.57 3.30 -14.64
CA HIS A 129 5.75 2.10 -14.78
C HIS A 129 6.40 0.88 -14.10
N PRO A 130 5.68 0.20 -13.16
CA PRO A 130 6.11 -1.08 -12.59
C PRO A 130 5.61 -2.26 -13.41
N ASP A 131 6.29 -3.40 -13.31
CA ASP A 131 5.78 -4.69 -13.82
C ASP A 131 4.91 -5.37 -12.76
N ILE A 132 5.31 -5.24 -11.48
CA ILE A 132 4.60 -5.80 -10.33
C ILE A 132 4.39 -4.71 -9.28
N VAL A 133 3.15 -4.62 -8.77
CA VAL A 133 2.83 -3.85 -7.56
C VAL A 133 2.57 -4.81 -6.41
N ILE A 134 3.32 -4.68 -5.33
CA ILE A 134 3.13 -5.46 -4.11
C ILE A 134 2.51 -4.55 -3.05
N THR A 135 1.27 -4.82 -2.66
CA THR A 135 0.66 -4.14 -1.51
C THR A 135 1.04 -4.86 -0.22
N VAL A 136 1.48 -4.08 0.74
CA VAL A 136 1.82 -4.55 2.07
C VAL A 136 0.91 -3.84 3.05
N HIS A 137 -0.06 -4.54 3.48
CA HIS A 137 -1.08 -4.26 4.49
C HIS A 137 -1.31 -2.78 4.88
N GLY A 138 -2.59 -2.41 5.10
CA GLY A 138 -2.97 -1.10 5.61
C GLY A 138 -3.30 -0.06 4.53
N ALA A 139 -3.89 1.03 4.99
CA ALA A 139 -4.29 2.14 4.14
C ALA A 139 -3.10 3.05 3.81
N ASN A 140 -3.11 3.61 2.62
CA ASN A 140 -2.18 4.62 2.13
C ASN A 140 -2.94 5.92 1.84
N VAL A 141 -2.28 7.07 1.95
CA VAL A 141 -2.90 8.40 1.78
C VAL A 141 -2.77 8.93 0.35
N SER A 142 -1.81 8.44 -0.41
CA SER A 142 -1.48 8.93 -1.75
C SER A 142 -2.50 8.53 -2.83
N ALA A 143 -2.39 9.15 -4.02
CA ALA A 143 -3.14 8.77 -5.21
C ALA A 143 -2.54 7.53 -5.93
N ILE A 144 -1.89 6.62 -5.19
CA ILE A 144 -1.21 5.45 -5.74
C ILE A 144 -2.17 4.52 -6.51
N GLN A 145 -3.43 4.47 -6.10
CA GLN A 145 -4.45 3.70 -6.82
C GLN A 145 -4.63 4.20 -8.25
N ASP A 146 -4.76 5.51 -8.43
CA ASP A 146 -4.90 6.12 -9.76
C ASP A 146 -3.66 5.88 -10.61
N PHE A 147 -2.47 6.01 -10.03
CA PHE A 147 -1.21 5.71 -10.70
C PHE A 147 -1.17 4.26 -11.20
N VAL A 148 -1.46 3.29 -10.34
CA VAL A 148 -1.42 1.86 -10.69
C VAL A 148 -2.48 1.51 -11.72
N VAL A 149 -3.69 2.08 -11.62
CA VAL A 149 -4.75 1.87 -12.62
C VAL A 149 -4.32 2.40 -13.98
N ARG A 150 -3.74 3.61 -14.04
CA ARG A 150 -3.24 4.24 -15.28
C ARG A 150 -1.99 3.56 -15.84
N SER A 151 -1.23 2.83 -15.04
CA SER A 151 -0.03 2.11 -15.48
C SER A 151 -0.30 0.96 -16.47
N GLY A 152 -1.56 0.66 -16.83
CA GLY A 152 -1.88 -0.32 -17.86
C GLY A 152 -1.60 -1.77 -17.43
N LYS A 153 -0.71 -2.48 -18.13
CA LYS A 153 -0.41 -3.91 -17.87
C LYS A 153 0.55 -4.07 -16.69
N VAL A 154 0.00 -4.20 -15.49
CA VAL A 154 0.71 -4.42 -14.22
C VAL A 154 0.07 -5.60 -13.50
N GLU A 155 0.85 -6.39 -12.78
CA GLU A 155 0.30 -7.40 -11.85
C GLU A 155 0.25 -6.84 -10.44
N HIS A 156 -0.88 -7.00 -9.78
CA HIS A 156 -1.01 -6.70 -8.36
C HIS A 156 -0.83 -7.98 -7.52
N TRP A 157 0.04 -7.93 -6.55
CA TRP A 157 0.30 -8.98 -5.56
C TRP A 157 0.00 -8.43 -4.17
N ASP A 158 -0.84 -9.14 -3.43
CA ASP A 158 -1.23 -8.71 -2.08
C ASP A 158 -0.59 -9.56 -1.01
N VAL A 159 0.02 -8.93 -0.02
CA VAL A 159 0.64 -9.59 1.14
C VAL A 159 -0.24 -9.33 2.35
N ALA A 160 -1.11 -10.28 2.67
CA ALA A 160 -2.11 -10.14 3.72
C ALA A 160 -2.25 -11.44 4.54
N PRO A 161 -2.06 -11.39 5.88
CA PRO A 161 -2.15 -12.58 6.72
C PRO A 161 -3.50 -13.28 6.71
N ASN A 162 -4.57 -12.53 6.44
CA ASN A 162 -5.93 -13.08 6.37
C ASN A 162 -6.22 -13.79 5.04
N GLY A 163 -5.43 -13.53 3.97
CA GLY A 163 -5.61 -14.11 2.65
C GLY A 163 -6.89 -13.69 1.92
N VAL A 164 -7.60 -12.69 2.42
CA VAL A 164 -8.82 -12.17 1.79
C VAL A 164 -8.44 -11.40 0.52
N PRO A 165 -9.13 -11.65 -0.63
CA PRO A 165 -8.85 -10.92 -1.86
C PRO A 165 -9.14 -9.43 -1.71
N ALA A 166 -8.08 -8.61 -1.74
CA ALA A 166 -8.17 -7.15 -1.78
C ALA A 166 -7.59 -6.65 -3.11
N ASP A 167 -8.44 -6.10 -3.99
CA ASP A 167 -7.97 -5.66 -5.31
C ASP A 167 -8.45 -4.25 -5.68
N PRO A 168 -7.90 -3.23 -5.02
CA PRO A 168 -8.24 -1.84 -5.31
C PRO A 168 -7.86 -1.42 -6.74
N TYR A 169 -6.95 -2.13 -7.38
CA TYR A 169 -6.43 -1.81 -8.71
C TYR A 169 -7.12 -2.58 -9.84
N LYS A 170 -7.96 -3.57 -9.54
CA LYS A 170 -8.56 -4.51 -10.50
C LYS A 170 -7.51 -5.32 -11.29
N LYS A 171 -6.39 -5.66 -10.66
CA LYS A 171 -5.20 -6.31 -11.27
C LYS A 171 -4.63 -7.44 -10.42
N LEU A 172 -5.35 -7.90 -9.38
CA LEU A 172 -4.88 -8.91 -8.46
C LEU A 172 -4.56 -10.23 -9.15
N ARG A 173 -3.35 -10.73 -8.92
CA ARG A 173 -2.82 -11.98 -9.46
C ARG A 173 -2.40 -12.95 -8.38
N CYS A 174 -1.79 -12.44 -7.30
CA CYS A 174 -1.25 -13.27 -6.24
C CYS A 174 -1.69 -12.75 -4.87
N ILE A 175 -1.98 -13.66 -3.96
CA ILE A 175 -2.20 -13.38 -2.54
C ILE A 175 -1.21 -14.20 -1.75
N PHE A 176 -0.39 -13.55 -0.93
CA PHE A 176 0.56 -14.20 -0.04
C PHE A 176 0.02 -14.16 1.39
N GLU A 177 -0.45 -15.32 1.89
CA GLU A 177 -1.07 -15.45 3.20
C GLU A 177 -0.04 -15.45 4.32
N CYS A 178 0.62 -14.34 4.53
CA CYS A 178 1.60 -14.19 5.59
C CYS A 178 1.78 -12.73 6.01
N THR A 179 2.46 -12.51 7.12
CA THR A 179 2.85 -11.16 7.52
C THR A 179 3.92 -10.61 6.56
N PRO A 180 4.01 -9.27 6.39
CA PRO A 180 5.03 -8.64 5.56
C PRO A 180 6.45 -9.09 5.89
N THR A 181 6.79 -9.14 7.18
CA THR A 181 8.11 -9.61 7.63
C THR A 181 8.41 -11.04 7.18
N LYS A 182 7.43 -11.96 7.25
CA LYS A 182 7.61 -13.34 6.80
C LYS A 182 7.74 -13.41 5.27
N PHE A 183 6.96 -12.60 4.55
CA PHE A 183 7.08 -12.49 3.09
C PHE A 183 8.49 -12.06 2.69
N PHE A 184 8.96 -10.91 3.19
CA PHE A 184 10.29 -10.40 2.86
C PHE A 184 11.41 -11.36 3.24
N LYS A 185 11.37 -11.95 4.44
CA LYS A 185 12.37 -12.95 4.85
C LYS A 185 12.39 -14.16 3.90
N ARG A 186 11.22 -14.65 3.47
CA ARG A 186 11.12 -15.79 2.58
C ARG A 186 11.67 -15.50 1.18
N VAL A 187 11.24 -14.41 0.55
CA VAL A 187 11.70 -14.06 -0.80
C VAL A 187 13.20 -13.75 -0.83
N ASN A 188 13.72 -13.05 0.18
CA ASN A 188 15.14 -12.78 0.35
C ASN A 188 15.97 -14.07 0.45
N ALA A 189 15.49 -15.05 1.23
CA ALA A 189 16.16 -16.34 1.40
C ALA A 189 16.10 -17.23 0.15
N MET A 190 15.15 -16.98 -0.76
CA MET A 190 14.99 -17.76 -2.00
C MET A 190 15.78 -17.18 -3.18
N VAL A 191 16.03 -15.88 -3.19
CA VAL A 191 16.80 -15.20 -4.22
C VAL A 191 18.31 -15.31 -3.99
N GLY A 192 18.75 -15.48 -2.73
CA GLY A 192 20.17 -15.49 -2.37
C GLY A 192 20.79 -14.10 -2.36
N ASP A 193 22.14 -14.04 -2.41
CA ASP A 193 22.89 -12.79 -2.37
C ASP A 193 23.14 -12.26 -3.79
N ILE A 194 22.10 -11.71 -4.38
CA ILE A 194 22.16 -11.03 -5.68
C ILE A 194 22.03 -9.52 -5.41
N GLN A 195 22.89 -8.74 -6.03
CA GLN A 195 22.71 -7.29 -6.08
C GLN A 195 21.81 -6.95 -7.25
N ALA A 196 20.70 -6.27 -6.96
CA ALA A 196 19.76 -5.88 -7.99
C ALA A 196 20.26 -4.72 -8.86
N ASP A 197 19.75 -4.66 -10.08
CA ASP A 197 19.71 -3.42 -10.85
C ASP A 197 18.88 -2.36 -10.11
N ASP A 198 19.41 -1.13 -10.02
CA ASP A 198 18.79 0.00 -9.35
C ASP A 198 18.07 0.94 -10.30
N SER A 199 18.01 0.60 -11.59
CA SER A 199 17.50 1.51 -12.63
C SER A 199 16.08 2.02 -12.34
N TYR A 200 15.21 1.18 -11.81
CA TYR A 200 13.85 1.56 -11.47
C TYR A 200 13.81 2.56 -10.29
N TYR A 201 14.60 2.32 -9.25
CA TYR A 201 14.73 3.27 -8.15
C TYR A 201 15.31 4.61 -8.61
N GLN A 202 16.33 4.59 -9.45
CA GLN A 202 16.94 5.82 -9.96
C GLN A 202 15.97 6.64 -10.81
N ALA A 203 15.07 5.99 -11.56
CA ALA A 203 14.01 6.69 -12.31
C ALA A 203 13.05 7.45 -11.37
N TRP A 204 12.68 6.84 -10.25
CA TRP A 204 11.85 7.48 -9.22
C TRP A 204 12.62 8.58 -8.48
N LYS A 205 13.86 8.30 -8.07
CA LYS A 205 14.71 9.23 -7.32
C LYS A 205 14.96 10.52 -8.09
N LYS A 206 15.19 10.42 -9.40
CA LYS A 206 15.35 11.58 -10.28
C LYS A 206 14.15 12.54 -10.28
N LYS A 207 12.97 12.04 -10.00
CA LYS A 207 11.72 12.80 -9.98
C LYS A 207 11.23 13.11 -8.55
N GLU A 208 11.97 12.68 -7.53
CA GLU A 208 11.53 12.75 -6.14
C GLU A 208 11.26 14.18 -5.69
N ILE A 209 10.13 14.33 -5.00
CA ILE A 209 9.79 15.51 -4.22
C ILE A 209 9.67 15.07 -2.77
N VAL A 210 10.70 15.38 -2.00
CA VAL A 210 10.79 14.97 -0.59
C VAL A 210 9.74 15.69 0.25
N GLU A 211 9.62 16.99 0.09
CA GLU A 211 8.65 17.81 0.79
C GLU A 211 8.01 18.85 -0.16
N ASP A 212 6.77 19.21 0.10
CA ASP A 212 6.12 20.32 -0.58
C ASP A 212 6.70 21.67 -0.10
N ALA A 213 6.55 22.71 -0.92
CA ALA A 213 6.86 24.07 -0.52
C ALA A 213 6.03 24.49 0.70
N VAL A 214 6.68 25.15 1.65
CA VAL A 214 6.02 25.71 2.83
C VAL A 214 5.38 27.04 2.42
N PRO A 215 4.09 27.27 2.71
CA PRO A 215 3.46 28.56 2.44
C PRO A 215 4.14 29.70 3.22
N GLU A 216 4.28 30.86 2.60
CA GLU A 216 4.86 32.04 3.25
C GLU A 216 3.91 32.68 4.27
N SER A 217 2.61 32.62 4.00
CA SER A 217 1.58 33.19 4.87
C SER A 217 0.93 32.13 5.77
N TYR A 218 0.40 32.57 6.90
CA TYR A 218 -0.30 31.70 7.84
C TYR A 218 -1.55 31.07 7.19
N CYS A 219 -1.57 29.75 7.17
CA CYS A 219 -2.68 28.92 6.72
C CYS A 219 -2.59 27.54 7.38
N GLN A 220 -3.58 26.68 7.18
CA GLN A 220 -3.57 25.32 7.75
C GLN A 220 -2.30 24.54 7.41
N LYS A 221 -1.84 24.60 6.16
CA LYS A 221 -0.63 23.89 5.72
C LYS A 221 0.64 24.44 6.39
N TYR A 222 0.73 25.75 6.59
CA TYR A 222 1.79 26.42 7.37
C TYR A 222 1.80 25.93 8.81
N ALA A 223 0.63 25.93 9.48
CA ALA A 223 0.50 25.47 10.86
C ALA A 223 0.89 24.00 11.00
N VAL A 224 0.42 23.13 10.10
CA VAL A 224 0.78 21.70 10.10
C VAL A 224 2.30 21.51 9.96
N TYR A 225 2.94 22.17 8.99
CA TYR A 225 4.38 22.07 8.80
C TYR A 225 5.16 22.45 10.07
N HIS A 226 4.89 23.63 10.62
CA HIS A 226 5.61 24.12 11.79
C HIS A 226 5.34 23.32 13.07
N THR A 227 4.17 22.70 13.19
CA THR A 227 3.84 21.79 14.28
C THR A 227 4.61 20.49 14.13
N LEU A 228 4.60 19.87 12.95
CA LEU A 228 5.31 18.60 12.70
C LEU A 228 6.80 18.73 13.02
N LYS A 229 7.45 19.82 12.59
CA LYS A 229 8.88 20.04 12.82
C LYS A 229 9.24 20.27 14.31
N ARG A 230 8.25 20.50 15.17
CA ARG A 230 8.44 20.71 16.63
C ARG A 230 8.08 19.50 17.48
N ILE A 231 7.52 18.45 16.86
CA ILE A 231 7.25 17.20 17.60
C ILE A 231 8.59 16.57 18.02
N PRO A 232 8.78 16.27 19.31
CA PRO A 232 10.00 15.65 19.79
C PRO A 232 10.22 14.25 19.18
N GLN A 233 11.47 13.91 18.99
CA GLN A 233 11.88 12.57 18.53
C GLN A 233 11.33 11.47 19.45
N GLY A 234 10.92 10.35 18.90
CA GLY A 234 10.39 9.21 19.66
C GLY A 234 8.98 9.41 20.20
N SER A 235 8.29 10.49 19.80
CA SER A 235 6.89 10.71 20.18
C SER A 235 5.95 9.82 19.36
N LEU A 236 4.74 9.67 19.90
CA LEU A 236 3.60 9.11 19.20
C LEU A 236 2.74 10.26 18.65
N LEU A 237 2.41 10.20 17.36
CA LEU A 237 1.57 11.19 16.70
C LEU A 237 0.34 10.55 16.09
N HIS A 238 -0.84 10.88 16.60
CA HIS A 238 -2.11 10.52 15.98
C HIS A 238 -2.57 11.64 15.04
N LEU A 239 -2.72 11.31 13.76
CA LEU A 239 -3.17 12.23 12.72
C LEU A 239 -4.63 11.92 12.37
N ALA A 240 -5.54 12.88 12.60
CA ALA A 240 -6.92 12.70 12.22
C ALA A 240 -7.10 12.69 10.69
N ASN A 241 -8.16 12.07 10.22
CA ASN A 241 -8.50 12.01 8.79
C ASN A 241 -8.77 13.39 8.18
N SER A 242 -9.05 13.42 6.89
CA SER A 242 -9.31 14.60 6.08
C SER A 242 -8.04 15.41 5.78
N ASN A 243 -8.07 16.73 5.93
CA ASN A 243 -6.96 17.62 5.57
C ASN A 243 -5.73 17.41 6.45
N THR A 244 -5.89 17.08 7.72
CA THR A 244 -4.81 16.90 8.68
C THR A 244 -3.78 15.88 8.17
N ILE A 245 -4.21 14.65 7.90
CA ILE A 245 -3.30 13.60 7.41
C ILE A 245 -2.74 13.94 6.03
N ARG A 246 -3.53 14.52 5.13
CA ARG A 246 -3.08 14.87 3.78
C ARG A 246 -1.99 15.94 3.80
N MET A 247 -2.17 16.99 4.61
CA MET A 247 -1.14 18.01 4.76
C MET A 247 0.10 17.48 5.46
N ALA A 248 -0.06 16.62 6.48
CA ALA A 248 1.06 16.01 7.17
C ALA A 248 1.92 15.14 6.25
N CYS A 249 1.30 14.35 5.35
CA CYS A 249 2.02 13.52 4.39
C CYS A 249 2.84 14.31 3.35
N SER A 250 2.64 15.62 3.23
CA SER A 250 3.47 16.49 2.39
C SER A 250 4.85 16.77 2.98
N TYR A 251 5.07 16.46 4.25
CA TYR A 251 6.28 16.81 5.00
C TYR A 251 6.86 15.63 5.77
N SER A 252 8.17 15.63 5.91
CA SER A 252 8.88 14.64 6.71
C SER A 252 8.67 14.87 8.21
N LEU A 253 8.61 13.78 8.95
CA LEU A 253 8.55 13.80 10.41
C LEU A 253 9.94 13.78 11.04
N PRO A 254 10.09 14.24 12.29
CA PRO A 254 11.29 13.99 13.06
C PRO A 254 11.56 12.49 13.21
N PRO A 255 12.83 12.07 13.37
CA PRO A 255 13.18 10.66 13.47
C PRO A 255 12.44 9.95 14.61
N LYS A 256 12.09 8.68 14.40
CA LYS A 256 11.43 7.81 15.40
C LYS A 256 10.08 8.32 15.91
N VAL A 257 9.42 9.25 15.22
CA VAL A 257 8.04 9.58 15.50
C VAL A 257 7.17 8.48 14.87
N GLU A 258 6.40 7.80 15.71
CA GLU A 258 5.42 6.79 15.27
C GLU A 258 4.08 7.45 14.98
N THR A 259 3.49 7.13 13.85
CA THR A 259 2.24 7.76 13.43
C THR A 259 1.09 6.79 13.32
N PHE A 260 -0.10 7.28 13.66
CA PHE A 260 -1.34 6.53 13.63
C PHE A 260 -2.46 7.37 13.04
N CYS A 261 -3.44 6.71 12.42
CA CYS A 261 -4.64 7.35 11.88
C CYS A 261 -5.78 6.33 11.77
N ASN A 262 -7.00 6.78 11.94
CA ASN A 262 -8.21 5.95 11.77
C ASN A 262 -8.53 5.76 10.28
N ARG A 263 -7.80 4.91 9.56
CA ARG A 263 -7.91 4.78 8.10
C ARG A 263 -8.88 3.69 7.62
N GLY A 264 -9.56 2.98 8.50
CA GLY A 264 -10.45 1.88 8.10
C GLY A 264 -11.55 2.32 7.14
N THR A 265 -12.30 3.37 7.48
CA THR A 265 -13.40 3.91 6.67
C THR A 265 -13.15 5.35 6.21
N ASN A 266 -12.02 5.95 6.57
CA ASN A 266 -11.66 7.34 6.30
C ASN A 266 -12.63 8.39 6.92
N GLY A 267 -13.46 7.99 7.89
CA GLY A 267 -14.33 8.88 8.63
C GLY A 267 -13.55 9.80 9.57
N ILE A 268 -14.16 10.91 9.97
CA ILE A 268 -13.57 11.88 10.90
C ILE A 268 -13.92 11.59 12.35
N ASP A 269 -15.00 10.84 12.58
CA ASP A 269 -15.44 10.46 13.91
C ASP A 269 -14.47 9.50 14.60
N GLY A 270 -14.40 9.58 15.92
CA GLY A 270 -13.65 8.65 16.76
C GLY A 270 -12.15 8.86 16.80
N SER A 271 -11.57 9.88 16.14
CA SER A 271 -10.12 10.14 16.16
C SER A 271 -9.63 10.45 17.58
N ALA A 272 -10.34 11.29 18.32
CA ALA A 272 -9.98 11.65 19.69
C ALA A 272 -10.10 10.46 20.65
N SER A 273 -11.16 9.67 20.57
CA SER A 273 -11.34 8.49 21.42
C SER A 273 -10.33 7.38 21.11
N ALA A 274 -10.01 7.16 19.83
CA ALA A 274 -8.93 6.23 19.43
C ALA A 274 -7.57 6.68 19.97
N PHE A 275 -7.26 7.97 19.89
CA PHE A 275 -6.05 8.54 20.47
C PHE A 275 -6.00 8.34 22.00
N MET A 276 -7.09 8.63 22.70
CA MET A 276 -7.14 8.42 24.17
C MET A 276 -6.93 6.94 24.54
N GLY A 277 -7.53 6.01 23.80
CA GLY A 277 -7.32 4.58 23.99
C GLY A 277 -5.85 4.18 23.73
N GLN A 278 -5.20 4.77 22.75
CA GLN A 278 -3.79 4.56 22.46
C GLN A 278 -2.88 5.10 23.57
N VAL A 279 -3.14 6.30 24.06
CA VAL A 279 -2.41 6.91 25.20
C VAL A 279 -2.51 6.02 26.43
N ALA A 280 -3.69 5.45 26.71
CA ALA A 280 -3.91 4.60 27.89
C ALA A 280 -3.04 3.33 27.93
N VAL A 281 -2.53 2.87 26.77
CA VAL A 281 -1.68 1.67 26.67
C VAL A 281 -0.22 1.99 26.31
N THR A 282 0.11 3.27 26.11
CA THR A 282 1.46 3.74 25.78
C THR A 282 2.28 3.93 27.06
N ASP A 283 3.60 3.78 26.96
CA ASP A 283 4.53 4.07 28.07
C ASP A 283 4.28 5.50 28.60
N PRO A 284 4.03 5.71 29.89
CA PRO A 284 3.79 7.04 30.46
C PRO A 284 4.91 8.07 30.22
N LYS A 285 6.10 7.62 29.86
CA LYS A 285 7.25 8.49 29.51
C LYS A 285 7.25 8.93 28.06
N GLN A 286 6.47 8.29 27.19
CA GLN A 286 6.39 8.64 25.77
C GLN A 286 5.41 9.80 25.57
N LEU A 287 5.87 10.85 24.91
CA LEU A 287 5.00 11.98 24.55
C LEU A 287 4.04 11.57 23.43
N CYS A 288 2.76 11.87 23.62
CA CYS A 288 1.69 11.57 22.68
C CYS A 288 1.05 12.86 22.21
N PHE A 289 0.89 13.00 20.90
CA PHE A 289 0.29 14.17 20.25
C PHE A 289 -0.90 13.75 19.40
N LEU A 290 -1.96 14.54 19.45
CA LEU A 290 -3.09 14.47 18.52
C LEU A 290 -3.12 15.72 17.66
N MET A 291 -3.08 15.53 16.34
CA MET A 291 -3.36 16.60 15.37
C MET A 291 -4.73 16.31 14.74
N ILE A 292 -5.67 17.19 14.95
CA ILE A 292 -7.08 16.98 14.60
C ILE A 292 -7.67 18.25 14.01
N GLY A 293 -8.64 18.10 13.11
CA GLY A 293 -9.44 19.22 12.61
C GLY A 293 -10.53 19.62 13.59
N ASP A 294 -11.05 20.81 13.43
CA ASP A 294 -12.09 21.42 14.26
C ASP A 294 -13.46 20.71 14.18
N LEU A 295 -13.70 19.97 13.10
CA LEU A 295 -14.94 19.21 12.87
C LEU A 295 -14.83 17.71 13.21
N SER A 296 -13.72 17.26 13.78
CA SER A 296 -13.48 15.83 14.06
C SER A 296 -13.78 15.45 15.49
#